data_1b6e6eef8edc190d6eb6c67eaf8488df
#
_entry.id   1b6e6eef8edc190d6eb6c67eaf8488df
#
_cell.length_a   1.000
_cell.length_b   1.000
_cell.length_c   1.000
_cell.angle_alpha   90.00
_cell.angle_beta   90.00
_cell.angle_gamma   90.00
#
_symmetry.space_group_name_H-M   'P 1'
#
loop_
_entity.id
_entity.type
_entity.pdbx_description
1 polymer ?
#
loop_
_entity_poly.entity_id
_entity_poly.type
_entity_poly.pdbx_seq_one_letter_code
_entity_poly.pdbx_strand_id
1 'polypeptide(L)'
;MIFFIFVPVNLKLNKMYIRVILYLLPFLILSGYISGQTISAETEKMLASLDSLLAKNETFVIAKEKRIEDLRKMEQKVATEEEQYWMNKLFYEEYMVYDSDSAFSYIHKNLEIAQQLNNPQWVAQWKIEQSF
;
A
#
# COMPACT_ATOMS: atom_id res chain seq x y z
N MET A 1 -54.10 0.19 -21.18
CA MET A 1 -55.21 0.90 -20.53
C MET A 1 -55.38 0.21 -19.18
N ILE A 2 -54.70 0.75 -18.12
CA ILE A 2 -54.68 0.15 -16.78
C ILE A 2 -55.70 0.93 -15.95
N PHE A 3 -56.79 0.24 -15.60
CA PHE A 3 -57.81 0.79 -14.72
C PHE A 3 -57.29 0.80 -13.26
N PHE A 4 -57.02 1.97 -12.69
CA PHE A 4 -56.82 2.12 -11.27
C PHE A 4 -58.18 2.03 -10.59
N ILE A 5 -58.45 0.93 -9.90
CA ILE A 5 -59.61 0.81 -9.01
C ILE A 5 -59.32 1.58 -7.77
N PHE A 6 -59.93 2.77 -7.68
CA PHE A 6 -59.90 3.60 -6.46
C PHE A 6 -60.87 2.96 -5.46
N VAL A 7 -60.37 2.19 -4.52
CA VAL A 7 -61.15 1.71 -3.36
C VAL A 7 -61.18 2.81 -2.31
N PRO A 8 -62.33 3.40 -1.99
CA PRO A 8 -62.39 4.36 -0.89
C PRO A 8 -62.24 3.62 0.44
N VAL A 9 -61.04 3.64 1.01
CA VAL A 9 -60.80 3.14 2.35
C VAL A 9 -61.41 4.16 3.35
N ASN A 10 -62.59 3.85 3.84
CA ASN A 10 -63.28 4.65 4.85
C ASN A 10 -62.61 4.39 6.21
N LEU A 11 -61.48 4.98 6.44
CA LEU A 11 -60.72 4.90 7.67
C LEU A 11 -61.43 5.78 8.72
N LYS A 12 -62.40 5.21 9.47
CA LYS A 12 -62.74 5.72 10.79
C LYS A 12 -61.52 5.59 11.71
N LEU A 13 -60.58 6.48 11.54
CA LEU A 13 -59.39 6.54 12.43
C LEU A 13 -59.88 6.91 13.83
N ASN A 14 -59.88 5.95 14.74
CA ASN A 14 -60.18 6.17 16.15
C ASN A 14 -59.20 7.21 16.70
N LYS A 15 -59.69 8.17 17.48
CA LYS A 15 -58.88 9.26 18.09
C LYS A 15 -57.57 8.74 18.74
N MET A 16 -57.57 7.49 19.16
CA MET A 16 -56.42 6.87 19.76
C MET A 16 -55.29 6.64 18.73
N TYR A 17 -55.60 6.19 17.50
CA TYR A 17 -54.59 5.98 16.45
C TYR A 17 -54.02 7.29 15.92
N ILE A 18 -54.84 8.33 15.86
CA ILE A 18 -54.38 9.67 15.43
C ILE A 18 -53.35 10.21 16.44
N ARG A 19 -53.55 9.99 17.74
CA ARG A 19 -52.57 10.37 18.76
C ARG A 19 -51.27 9.60 18.65
N VAL A 20 -51.34 8.30 18.44
CA VAL A 20 -50.13 7.44 18.26
C VAL A 20 -49.35 7.84 17.02
N ILE A 21 -50.01 8.11 15.91
CA ILE A 21 -49.37 8.57 14.67
C ILE A 21 -48.72 9.95 14.88
N LEU A 22 -49.38 10.86 15.60
CA LEU A 22 -48.81 12.18 15.88
C LEU A 22 -47.56 12.14 16.74
N TYR A 23 -47.42 11.15 17.64
CA TYR A 23 -46.22 10.96 18.45
C TYR A 23 -45.10 10.20 17.71
N LEU A 24 -45.43 9.34 16.72
CA LEU A 24 -44.47 8.60 15.91
C LEU A 24 -43.92 9.42 14.73
N LEU A 25 -44.69 10.38 14.22
CA LEU A 25 -44.30 11.23 13.09
C LEU A 25 -42.99 12.00 13.33
N PRO A 26 -42.76 12.69 14.49
CA PRO A 26 -41.51 13.37 14.74
C PRO A 26 -40.31 12.39 14.87
N PHE A 27 -40.56 11.16 15.33
CA PHE A 27 -39.53 10.15 15.44
C PHE A 27 -39.06 9.61 14.05
N LEU A 28 -40.00 9.54 13.10
CA LEU A 28 -39.71 9.19 11.70
C LEU A 28 -38.94 10.30 10.96
N ILE A 29 -39.21 11.57 11.31
CA ILE A 29 -38.49 12.71 10.74
C ILE A 29 -37.06 12.83 11.31
N LEU A 30 -36.88 12.48 12.59
CA LEU A 30 -35.54 12.48 13.21
C LEU A 30 -34.62 11.40 12.66
N SER A 31 -35.15 10.27 12.19
CA SER A 31 -34.34 9.20 11.58
C SER A 31 -33.84 9.52 10.16
N GLY A 32 -34.38 10.56 9.53
CA GLY A 32 -33.95 11.06 8.22
C GLY A 32 -32.69 11.96 8.25
N TYR A 33 -32.26 12.40 9.43
CA TYR A 33 -31.03 13.16 9.61
C TYR A 33 -29.80 12.23 9.89
N ILE A 34 -29.67 11.15 9.15
CA ILE A 34 -28.34 10.57 8.95
C ILE A 34 -27.66 11.53 7.99
N SER A 35 -27.06 12.57 8.55
CA SER A 35 -26.11 13.43 7.84
C SER A 35 -25.07 12.49 7.22
N GLY A 36 -25.08 12.37 5.90
CA GLY A 36 -23.93 11.82 5.21
C GLY A 36 -22.74 12.56 5.79
N GLN A 37 -21.79 11.81 6.38
CA GLN A 37 -20.58 12.40 6.93
C GLN A 37 -19.95 13.17 5.78
N THR A 38 -20.09 14.47 5.78
CA THR A 38 -19.29 15.34 4.92
C THR A 38 -17.86 15.05 5.33
N ILE A 39 -17.14 14.40 4.43
CA ILE A 39 -15.69 14.20 4.58
C ILE A 39 -15.15 15.58 4.93
N SER A 40 -14.56 15.72 6.12
CA SER A 40 -14.08 17.02 6.55
C SER A 40 -13.00 17.49 5.57
N ALA A 41 -12.86 18.78 5.34
CA ALA A 41 -11.82 19.33 4.47
C ALA A 41 -10.41 18.86 4.89
N GLU A 42 -10.23 18.52 6.15
CA GLU A 42 -9.02 17.94 6.71
C GLU A 42 -8.79 16.51 6.20
N THR A 43 -9.84 15.68 6.12
CA THR A 43 -9.78 14.32 5.57
C THR A 43 -9.48 14.35 4.07
N GLU A 44 -10.07 15.26 3.30
CA GLU A 44 -9.75 15.44 1.89
C GLU A 44 -8.29 15.86 1.69
N LYS A 45 -7.78 16.75 2.53
CA LYS A 45 -6.37 17.16 2.50
C LYS A 45 -5.43 16.00 2.83
N MET A 46 -5.80 15.16 3.81
CA MET A 46 -5.04 13.95 4.14
C MET A 46 -5.04 12.96 2.99
N LEU A 47 -6.17 12.71 2.34
CA LEU A 47 -6.29 11.84 1.17
C LEU A 47 -5.45 12.35 0.00
N ALA A 48 -5.52 13.64 -0.32
CA ALA A 48 -4.68 14.23 -1.37
C ALA A 48 -3.19 14.14 -1.06
N SER A 49 -2.80 14.29 0.21
CA SER A 49 -1.43 14.08 0.67
C SER A 49 -0.99 12.63 0.50
N LEU A 50 -1.85 11.68 0.85
CA LEU A 50 -1.59 10.24 0.68
C LEU A 50 -1.43 9.88 -0.80
N ASP A 51 -2.32 10.37 -1.67
CA ASP A 51 -2.22 10.15 -3.13
C ASP A 51 -0.91 10.71 -3.70
N SER A 52 -0.48 11.88 -3.23
CA SER A 52 0.81 12.46 -3.61
C SER A 52 2.00 11.61 -3.15
N LEU A 53 1.93 11.02 -1.94
CA LEU A 53 2.96 10.13 -1.44
C LEU A 53 2.99 8.80 -2.21
N LEU A 54 1.83 8.25 -2.55
CA LEU A 54 1.72 7.04 -3.37
C LEU A 54 2.31 7.25 -4.77
N ALA A 55 2.00 8.37 -5.43
CA ALA A 55 2.57 8.70 -6.73
C ALA A 55 4.11 8.87 -6.69
N LYS A 56 4.64 9.46 -5.62
CA LYS A 56 6.10 9.55 -5.40
C LYS A 56 6.73 8.19 -5.17
N ASN A 57 6.07 7.31 -4.41
CA ASN A 57 6.54 5.95 -4.19
C ASN A 57 6.59 5.15 -5.49
N GLU A 58 5.56 5.24 -6.32
CA GLU A 58 5.53 4.60 -7.64
C GLU A 58 6.69 5.07 -8.53
N THR A 59 6.93 6.38 -8.58
CA THR A 59 8.07 6.94 -9.32
C THR A 59 9.41 6.44 -8.78
N PHE A 60 9.53 6.30 -7.46
CA PHE A 60 10.72 5.75 -6.81
C PHE A 60 10.94 4.27 -7.20
N VAL A 61 9.88 3.45 -7.14
CA VAL A 61 9.95 2.03 -7.54
C VAL A 61 10.38 1.88 -8.99
N ILE A 62 9.78 2.63 -9.92
CA ILE A 62 10.15 2.60 -11.34
C ILE A 62 11.64 2.97 -11.53
N ALA A 63 12.11 4.00 -10.84
CA ALA A 63 13.51 4.41 -10.92
C ALA A 63 14.46 3.35 -10.35
N LYS A 64 14.06 2.66 -9.28
CA LYS A 64 14.81 1.53 -8.69
C LYS A 64 14.89 0.35 -9.66
N GLU A 65 13.77 -0.09 -10.20
CA GLU A 65 13.73 -1.19 -11.15
C GLU A 65 14.60 -0.93 -12.37
N LYS A 66 14.59 0.29 -12.88
CA LYS A 66 15.47 0.69 -13.99
C LYS A 66 16.95 0.55 -13.63
N ARG A 67 17.37 1.00 -12.43
CA ARG A 67 18.77 0.86 -12.00
C ARG A 67 19.17 -0.62 -11.84
N ILE A 68 18.29 -1.42 -11.28
CA ILE A 68 18.50 -2.87 -11.15
C ILE A 68 18.65 -3.53 -12.53
N GLU A 69 17.83 -3.15 -13.51
CA GLU A 69 17.93 -3.64 -14.87
C GLU A 69 19.26 -3.23 -15.52
N ASP A 70 19.70 -2.00 -15.32
CA ASP A 70 20.99 -1.54 -15.85
C ASP A 70 22.18 -2.29 -15.19
N LEU A 71 22.10 -2.57 -13.89
CA LEU A 71 23.07 -3.44 -13.20
C LEU A 71 23.09 -4.86 -13.78
N ARG A 72 21.94 -5.46 -14.09
CA ARG A 72 21.87 -6.78 -14.74
C ARG A 72 22.58 -6.81 -16.11
N LYS A 73 22.47 -5.72 -16.89
CA LYS A 73 23.19 -5.60 -18.17
C LYS A 73 24.70 -5.49 -17.96
N MET A 74 25.14 -4.83 -16.88
CA MET A 74 26.53 -4.73 -16.51
C MET A 74 27.09 -6.06 -16.00
N GLU A 75 26.32 -6.79 -15.20
CA GLU A 75 26.67 -8.11 -14.66
C GLU A 75 27.04 -9.12 -15.76
N GLN A 76 26.39 -9.05 -16.92
CA GLN A 76 26.71 -9.93 -18.07
C GLN A 76 28.16 -9.77 -18.61
N LYS A 77 28.83 -8.69 -18.23
CA LYS A 77 30.21 -8.40 -18.67
C LYS A 77 31.26 -8.71 -17.60
N VAL A 78 30.82 -9.13 -16.43
CA VAL A 78 31.69 -9.51 -15.31
C VAL A 78 32.48 -10.79 -15.67
N ALA A 79 33.78 -10.75 -15.49
CA ALA A 79 34.68 -11.85 -15.88
C ALA A 79 35.41 -12.47 -14.69
N THR A 80 35.52 -11.77 -13.56
CA THR A 80 36.27 -12.23 -12.39
C THR A 80 35.42 -12.29 -11.14
N GLU A 81 35.80 -13.09 -10.14
CA GLU A 81 35.13 -13.17 -8.84
C GLU A 81 35.18 -11.84 -8.09
N GLU A 82 36.26 -11.08 -8.23
CA GLU A 82 36.37 -9.77 -7.61
C GLU A 82 35.39 -8.77 -8.25
N GLU A 83 35.25 -8.77 -9.57
CA GLU A 83 34.25 -7.97 -10.26
C GLU A 83 32.81 -8.38 -9.84
N GLN A 84 32.57 -9.70 -9.71
CA GLN A 84 31.30 -10.23 -9.24
C GLN A 84 30.98 -9.78 -7.80
N TYR A 85 31.99 -9.76 -6.93
CA TYR A 85 31.86 -9.24 -5.57
C TYR A 85 31.37 -7.78 -5.56
N TRP A 86 32.01 -6.93 -6.37
CA TRP A 86 31.58 -5.53 -6.46
C TRP A 86 30.22 -5.37 -7.10
N MET A 87 29.89 -6.16 -8.10
CA MET A 87 28.57 -6.16 -8.73
C MET A 87 27.47 -6.59 -7.75
N ASN A 88 27.69 -7.66 -7.00
CA ASN A 88 26.76 -8.11 -5.96
C ASN A 88 26.56 -7.04 -4.87
N LYS A 89 27.62 -6.30 -4.52
CA LYS A 89 27.52 -5.20 -3.57
C LYS A 89 26.60 -4.09 -4.11
N LEU A 90 26.69 -3.73 -5.38
CA LEU A 90 25.81 -2.76 -5.99
C LEU A 90 24.33 -3.23 -5.98
N PHE A 91 24.08 -4.50 -6.27
CA PHE A 91 22.76 -5.07 -6.14
C PHE A 91 22.25 -5.03 -4.70
N TYR A 92 23.06 -5.38 -3.72
CA TYR A 92 22.71 -5.27 -2.31
C TYR A 92 22.29 -3.84 -1.95
N GLU A 93 23.05 -2.83 -2.34
CA GLU A 93 22.77 -1.42 -2.08
C GLU A 93 21.43 -0.96 -2.71
N GLU A 94 21.07 -1.49 -3.87
CA GLU A 94 19.76 -1.21 -4.47
C GLU A 94 18.61 -1.94 -3.77
N TYR A 95 18.81 -3.20 -3.31
CA TYR A 95 17.76 -4.01 -2.72
C TYR A 95 17.55 -3.74 -1.21
N MET A 96 18.56 -3.31 -0.46
CA MET A 96 18.52 -3.21 1.02
C MET A 96 17.37 -2.36 1.57
N VAL A 97 16.87 -1.38 0.81
CA VAL A 97 15.73 -0.51 1.21
C VAL A 97 14.45 -0.82 0.44
N TYR A 98 14.44 -1.81 -0.43
CA TYR A 98 13.36 -2.07 -1.36
C TYR A 98 12.84 -3.51 -1.26
N ASP A 99 13.73 -4.49 -1.20
CA ASP A 99 13.44 -5.91 -1.14
C ASP A 99 14.47 -6.63 -0.27
N SER A 100 14.10 -6.89 0.97
CA SER A 100 14.99 -7.51 1.97
C SER A 100 15.46 -8.91 1.57
N ASP A 101 14.59 -9.71 0.94
CA ASP A 101 14.93 -11.09 0.58
C ASP A 101 16.01 -11.12 -0.51
N SER A 102 15.87 -10.25 -1.52
CA SER A 102 16.90 -10.07 -2.53
C SER A 102 18.20 -9.53 -1.92
N ALA A 103 18.14 -8.53 -1.02
CA ALA A 103 19.32 -8.02 -0.33
C ALA A 103 20.05 -9.14 0.43
N PHE A 104 19.34 -9.95 1.18
CA PHE A 104 19.90 -11.10 1.91
C PHE A 104 20.59 -12.11 0.97
N SER A 105 20.02 -12.37 -0.19
CA SER A 105 20.63 -13.23 -1.20
C SER A 105 22.01 -12.72 -1.65
N TYR A 106 22.14 -11.40 -1.83
CA TYR A 106 23.42 -10.80 -2.22
C TYR A 106 24.44 -10.76 -1.08
N ILE A 107 24.02 -10.64 0.18
CA ILE A 107 24.90 -10.83 1.34
C ILE A 107 25.53 -12.22 1.31
N HIS A 108 24.74 -13.27 1.11
CA HIS A 108 25.24 -14.64 1.05
C HIS A 108 26.22 -14.86 -0.10
N LYS A 109 25.87 -14.40 -1.31
CA LYS A 109 26.75 -14.48 -2.48
C LYS A 109 28.11 -13.81 -2.23
N ASN A 110 28.10 -12.62 -1.64
CA ASN A 110 29.35 -11.91 -1.35
C ASN A 110 30.15 -12.53 -0.21
N LEU A 111 29.48 -13.11 0.78
CA LEU A 111 30.17 -13.86 1.83
C LEU A 111 30.90 -15.09 1.26
N GLU A 112 30.26 -15.82 0.34
CA GLU A 112 30.89 -16.96 -0.36
C GLU A 112 32.11 -16.52 -1.16
N ILE A 113 32.01 -15.48 -1.98
CA ILE A 113 33.14 -14.95 -2.77
C ILE A 113 34.27 -14.47 -1.84
N ALA A 114 33.94 -13.75 -0.77
CA ALA A 114 34.91 -13.26 0.19
C ALA A 114 35.71 -14.42 0.85
N GLN A 115 35.04 -15.54 1.14
CA GLN A 115 35.66 -16.76 1.66
C GLN A 115 36.55 -17.44 0.61
N GLN A 116 36.09 -17.56 -0.64
CA GLN A 116 36.85 -18.14 -1.76
C GLN A 116 38.13 -17.35 -2.04
N LEU A 117 38.05 -16.04 -2.03
CA LEU A 117 39.19 -15.14 -2.23
C LEU A 117 40.06 -15.01 -0.97
N ASN A 118 39.75 -15.72 0.12
CA ASN A 118 40.46 -15.66 1.40
C ASN A 118 40.65 -14.22 1.91
N ASN A 119 39.64 -13.37 1.77
CA ASN A 119 39.65 -11.97 2.22
C ASN A 119 38.90 -11.81 3.55
N PRO A 120 39.63 -11.84 4.71
CA PRO A 120 39.00 -11.79 6.02
C PRO A 120 38.25 -10.46 6.32
N GLN A 121 38.69 -9.36 5.67
CA GLN A 121 38.03 -8.06 5.86
C GLN A 121 36.64 -8.05 5.20
N TRP A 122 36.53 -8.60 4.01
CA TRP A 122 35.24 -8.73 3.31
C TRP A 122 34.33 -9.72 4.02
N VAL A 123 34.86 -10.82 4.53
CA VAL A 123 34.09 -11.77 5.36
C VAL A 123 33.51 -11.08 6.60
N ALA A 124 34.33 -10.30 7.31
CA ALA A 124 33.89 -9.58 8.50
C ALA A 124 32.78 -8.55 8.17
N GLN A 125 32.96 -7.81 7.08
CA GLN A 125 31.97 -6.83 6.62
C GLN A 125 30.61 -7.50 6.37
N TRP A 126 30.54 -8.57 5.57
CA TRP A 126 29.25 -9.20 5.24
C TRP A 126 28.62 -9.97 6.39
N LYS A 127 29.42 -10.44 7.37
CA LYS A 127 28.86 -10.97 8.63
C LYS A 127 28.17 -9.91 9.48
N ILE A 128 28.67 -8.68 9.46
CA ILE A 128 28.04 -7.55 10.13
C ILE A 128 26.71 -7.22 9.43
N GLU A 129 26.72 -7.08 8.09
CA GLU A 129 25.50 -6.83 7.31
C GLU A 129 24.43 -7.92 7.49
N GLN A 130 24.85 -9.18 7.67
CA GLN A 130 23.95 -10.31 7.92
C GLN A 130 23.28 -10.25 9.29
N SER A 131 23.82 -9.51 10.24
CA SER A 131 23.34 -9.45 11.63
C SER A 131 22.22 -8.41 11.87
N PHE A 132 21.92 -7.61 10.88
CA PHE A 132 20.85 -6.60 10.92
C PHE A 132 19.62 -7.04 10.14
#